data_be52d327a6cfb65a14e17dc2a0c73816
#
_entry.id   be52d327a6cfb65a14e17dc2a0c73816
#
_cell.length_a   1.000
_cell.length_b   1.000
_cell.length_c   1.000
_cell.angle_alpha   90.00
_cell.angle_beta   90.00
_cell.angle_gamma   90.00
#
_symmetry.space_group_name_H-M   'P 1'
#
loop_
_entity.id
_entity.type
_entity.pdbx_description
1 polymer ?
#
loop_
_entity_poly.entity_id
_entity_poly.type
_entity_poly.pdbx_seq_one_letter_code
_entity_poly.pdbx_strand_id
1 'polypeptide(L)'
;MKQLLTTFVLWLCCTLGAQSQIFTSTAIPDSVWQTMQGKTWHDNPYIKRSDLRYLRISHVDLVGRTHVGEMICNKLIADKLLAIFRELYKAHYPIQQMRLPDVYDADDERQMRANNTSCFCYRNISGSKNLSKHARGLAVDINTLYNPYVRYSKKDGSQIVEPATAKKYVNRAADFPYKITRNDLCYKLFIKYGFSWGGAWKNKKDYQHFEFIGR
;
A
#
# COMPACT_ATOMS: atom_id res chain seq x y z
N MET A 1 -36.63 17.16 58.63
CA MET A 1 -35.19 16.90 58.29
C MET A 1 -35.16 16.34 56.87
N LYS A 2 -34.79 17.16 55.85
CA LYS A 2 -34.64 16.71 54.44
C LYS A 2 -33.17 16.43 54.21
N GLN A 3 -32.82 15.17 53.91
CA GLN A 3 -31.46 14.80 53.50
C GLN A 3 -31.28 15.14 52.00
N LEU A 4 -30.31 16.00 51.70
CA LEU A 4 -29.81 16.22 50.34
C LEU A 4 -28.86 15.08 49.97
N LEU A 5 -29.24 14.26 48.99
CA LEU A 5 -28.33 13.33 48.34
C LEU A 5 -27.51 14.09 47.29
N THR A 6 -26.23 14.31 47.56
CA THR A 6 -25.29 14.89 46.58
C THR A 6 -24.74 13.76 45.70
N THR A 7 -25.20 13.69 44.46
CA THR A 7 -24.68 12.71 43.51
C THR A 7 -23.36 13.23 42.92
N PHE A 8 -22.26 12.57 43.26
CA PHE A 8 -20.94 12.82 42.69
C PHE A 8 -20.84 12.13 41.34
N VAL A 9 -20.89 12.86 40.22
CA VAL A 9 -20.61 12.34 38.88
C VAL A 9 -19.11 12.35 38.67
N LEU A 10 -18.48 11.18 38.77
CA LEU A 10 -17.08 11.01 38.37
C LEU A 10 -16.97 11.11 36.84
N TRP A 11 -16.42 12.23 36.38
CA TRP A 11 -15.95 12.35 35.01
C TRP A 11 -14.66 11.53 34.83
N LEU A 12 -14.79 10.35 34.24
CA LEU A 12 -13.65 9.54 33.81
C LEU A 12 -13.04 10.20 32.56
N CYS A 13 -12.04 11.05 32.79
CA CYS A 13 -11.24 11.64 31.70
C CYS A 13 -10.36 10.50 31.10
N CYS A 14 -10.84 9.81 30.09
CA CYS A 14 -9.99 8.95 29.27
C CYS A 14 -8.97 9.84 28.54
N THR A 15 -7.78 9.97 29.09
CA THR A 15 -6.63 10.48 28.34
C THR A 15 -6.27 9.45 27.27
N LEU A 16 -6.82 9.65 26.07
CA LEU A 16 -6.33 8.98 24.85
C LEU A 16 -4.88 9.43 24.68
N GLY A 17 -3.94 8.59 25.13
CA GLY A 17 -2.53 8.80 24.89
C GLY A 17 -2.31 8.95 23.39
N ALA A 18 -1.90 10.13 22.91
CA ALA A 18 -1.57 10.35 21.52
C ALA A 18 -0.44 9.40 21.14
N GLN A 19 -0.75 8.34 20.43
CA GLN A 19 0.25 7.41 19.93
C GLN A 19 1.16 8.19 18.97
N SER A 20 2.47 8.22 19.24
CA SER A 20 3.42 8.96 18.44
C SER A 20 3.38 8.46 16.98
N GLN A 21 3.18 9.39 16.05
CA GLN A 21 3.14 9.08 14.61
C GLN A 21 4.54 8.73 14.12
N ILE A 22 4.67 7.62 13.39
CA ILE A 22 5.92 7.12 12.86
C ILE A 22 5.94 7.27 11.34
N PHE A 23 6.90 8.06 10.84
CA PHE A 23 7.18 8.25 9.42
C PHE A 23 8.68 8.36 9.23
N THR A 24 9.36 7.21 9.15
CA THR A 24 10.81 7.13 9.09
C THR A 24 11.30 6.44 7.82
N SER A 25 12.46 6.85 7.34
CA SER A 25 13.20 6.24 6.23
C SER A 25 14.62 5.97 6.69
N THR A 26 15.05 4.72 6.60
CA THR A 26 16.39 4.28 6.99
C THR A 26 17.01 3.38 5.92
N ALA A 27 18.30 3.06 6.06
CA ALA A 27 18.87 1.90 5.38
C ALA A 27 18.11 0.64 5.82
N ILE A 28 18.07 -0.38 4.95
CA ILE A 28 17.42 -1.65 5.30
C ILE A 28 18.20 -2.31 6.44
N PRO A 29 17.58 -2.63 7.60
CA PRO A 29 18.23 -3.38 8.67
C PRO A 29 18.72 -4.75 8.18
N ASP A 30 19.83 -5.26 8.73
CA ASP A 30 20.38 -6.56 8.31
C ASP A 30 19.41 -7.71 8.53
N SER A 31 18.65 -7.70 9.62
CA SER A 31 17.60 -8.69 9.88
C SER A 31 16.52 -8.71 8.80
N VAL A 32 16.05 -7.53 8.34
CA VAL A 32 15.09 -7.41 7.24
C VAL A 32 15.74 -7.85 5.92
N TRP A 33 16.98 -7.42 5.67
CA TRP A 33 17.71 -7.82 4.46
C TRP A 33 17.86 -9.33 4.33
N GLN A 34 18.11 -10.03 5.42
CA GLN A 34 18.20 -11.50 5.45
C GLN A 34 16.87 -12.17 5.07
N THR A 35 15.72 -11.64 5.53
CA THR A 35 14.41 -12.21 5.18
C THR A 35 14.04 -12.03 3.72
N MET A 36 14.61 -11.02 3.05
CA MET A 36 14.36 -10.75 1.64
C MET A 36 15.08 -11.72 0.69
N GLN A 37 16.19 -12.34 1.14
CA GLN A 37 17.03 -13.19 0.28
C GLN A 37 16.25 -14.40 -0.24
N GLY A 38 16.27 -14.60 -1.57
CA GLY A 38 15.55 -15.69 -2.23
C GLY A 38 14.03 -15.52 -2.29
N LYS A 39 13.50 -14.42 -1.75
CA LYS A 39 12.06 -14.07 -1.80
C LYS A 39 11.86 -12.80 -2.63
N THR A 40 11.83 -11.65 -1.98
CA THR A 40 11.68 -10.35 -2.67
C THR A 40 12.97 -9.81 -3.26
N TRP A 41 14.09 -10.37 -2.87
CA TRP A 41 15.41 -10.03 -3.40
C TRP A 41 16.11 -11.23 -4.04
N HIS A 42 16.64 -11.02 -5.24
CA HIS A 42 17.55 -11.92 -5.96
C HIS A 42 18.71 -11.11 -6.51
N ASP A 43 19.88 -11.74 -6.66
CA ASP A 43 21.04 -11.08 -7.29
C ASP A 43 20.68 -10.61 -8.70
N ASN A 44 21.01 -9.37 -8.99
CA ASN A 44 20.63 -8.72 -10.23
C ASN A 44 21.51 -7.50 -10.54
N PRO A 45 21.63 -7.10 -11.83
CA PRO A 45 22.44 -5.96 -12.23
C PRO A 45 21.71 -4.60 -12.14
N TYR A 46 20.42 -4.56 -11.76
CA TYR A 46 19.56 -3.36 -11.95
C TYR A 46 19.42 -2.50 -10.72
N ILE A 47 19.51 -3.09 -9.52
CA ILE A 47 19.31 -2.39 -8.26
C ILE A 47 20.19 -2.98 -7.17
N LYS A 48 20.74 -2.12 -6.31
CA LYS A 48 21.56 -2.51 -5.16
C LYS A 48 20.80 -2.27 -3.86
N ARG A 49 21.18 -2.97 -2.78
CA ARG A 49 20.63 -2.69 -1.44
C ARG A 49 20.73 -1.21 -1.07
N SER A 50 21.84 -0.54 -1.41
CA SER A 50 22.06 0.88 -1.14
C SER A 50 21.11 1.84 -1.89
N ASP A 51 20.41 1.36 -2.93
CA ASP A 51 19.39 2.13 -3.65
C ASP A 51 18.03 2.04 -2.99
N LEU A 52 17.87 1.14 -2.03
CA LEU A 52 16.62 0.91 -1.33
C LEU A 52 16.61 1.58 0.06
N ARG A 53 15.40 1.88 0.54
CA ARG A 53 15.12 2.38 1.89
C ARG A 53 14.02 1.55 2.53
N TYR A 54 14.17 1.36 3.83
CA TYR A 54 13.16 0.77 4.69
C TYR A 54 12.36 1.90 5.35
N LEU A 55 11.05 1.88 5.13
CA LEU A 55 10.12 2.84 5.68
C LEU A 55 9.29 2.21 6.80
N ARG A 56 9.08 2.96 7.88
CA ARG A 56 8.05 2.68 8.87
C ARG A 56 7.01 3.80 8.82
N ILE A 57 5.74 3.43 8.66
CA ILE A 57 4.68 4.35 8.25
C ILE A 57 3.43 4.12 9.10
N SER A 58 3.03 5.14 9.88
CA SER A 58 1.73 5.14 10.54
C SER A 58 0.60 5.23 9.51
N HIS A 59 -0.38 4.35 9.64
CA HIS A 59 -1.60 4.35 8.84
C HIS A 59 -2.81 3.99 9.69
N VAL A 60 -4.02 4.25 9.20
CA VAL A 60 -5.27 3.86 9.86
C VAL A 60 -5.99 2.82 9.02
N ASP A 61 -6.68 1.90 9.68
CA ASP A 61 -7.58 0.95 9.01
C ASP A 61 -8.98 1.54 8.80
N LEU A 62 -9.90 0.75 8.22
CA LEU A 62 -11.26 1.20 7.92
C LEU A 62 -12.08 1.60 9.17
N VAL A 63 -11.73 1.06 10.33
CA VAL A 63 -12.41 1.38 11.60
C VAL A 63 -11.64 2.44 12.42
N GLY A 64 -10.65 3.10 11.81
CA GLY A 64 -9.91 4.22 12.39
C GLY A 64 -8.81 3.84 13.37
N ARG A 65 -8.44 2.56 13.49
CA ARG A 65 -7.33 2.13 14.36
C ARG A 65 -5.99 2.45 13.70
N THR A 66 -5.08 3.03 14.49
CA THR A 66 -3.72 3.31 14.04
C THR A 66 -2.85 2.06 14.09
N HIS A 67 -2.10 1.87 13.01
CA HIS A 67 -1.09 0.82 12.85
C HIS A 67 0.24 1.44 12.40
N VAL A 68 1.32 0.69 12.56
CA VAL A 68 2.62 1.02 11.97
C VAL A 68 2.95 -0.07 10.95
N GLY A 69 2.98 0.32 9.67
CA GLY A 69 3.34 -0.56 8.58
C GLY A 69 4.81 -0.44 8.19
N GLU A 70 5.24 -1.37 7.33
CA GLU A 70 6.59 -1.48 6.80
C GLU A 70 6.56 -1.51 5.27
N MET A 71 7.49 -0.79 4.65
CA MET A 71 7.62 -0.77 3.20
C MET A 71 9.09 -0.65 2.81
N ILE A 72 9.49 -1.32 1.72
CA ILE A 72 10.78 -1.09 1.09
C ILE A 72 10.53 -0.42 -0.26
N CYS A 73 11.23 0.68 -0.53
CA CYS A 73 11.12 1.42 -1.78
C CYS A 73 12.49 1.92 -2.26
N ASN A 74 12.57 2.42 -3.48
CA ASN A 74 13.75 3.10 -3.97
C ASN A 74 13.96 4.43 -3.20
N LYS A 75 15.23 4.75 -2.92
CA LYS A 75 15.62 6.03 -2.26
C LYS A 75 15.10 7.27 -2.98
N LEU A 76 14.91 7.21 -4.30
CA LEU A 76 14.40 8.32 -5.11
C LEU A 76 12.97 8.73 -4.75
N ILE A 77 12.17 7.82 -4.22
CA ILE A 77 10.77 8.06 -3.89
C ILE A 77 10.47 8.01 -2.39
N ALA A 78 11.45 7.69 -1.56
CA ALA A 78 11.24 7.46 -0.12
C ALA A 78 10.58 8.67 0.58
N ASP A 79 11.14 9.87 0.41
CA ASP A 79 10.59 11.08 1.02
C ASP A 79 9.22 11.47 0.45
N LYS A 80 9.01 11.22 -0.86
CA LYS A 80 7.70 11.42 -1.50
C LYS A 80 6.64 10.50 -0.89
N LEU A 81 6.97 9.22 -0.68
CA LEU A 81 6.05 8.27 -0.04
C LEU A 81 5.76 8.67 1.41
N LEU A 82 6.76 9.06 2.20
CA LEU A 82 6.53 9.55 3.55
C LEU A 82 5.60 10.78 3.58
N ALA A 83 5.77 11.71 2.62
CA ALA A 83 4.89 12.87 2.51
C ALA A 83 3.45 12.46 2.14
N ILE A 84 3.28 11.57 1.15
CA ILE A 84 1.97 11.05 0.73
C ILE A 84 1.28 10.36 1.91
N PHE A 85 1.94 9.40 2.55
CA PHE A 85 1.33 8.63 3.64
C PHE A 85 1.05 9.46 4.88
N ARG A 86 1.84 10.52 5.14
CA ARG A 86 1.55 11.47 6.22
C ARG A 86 0.25 12.25 5.95
N GLU A 87 0.02 12.69 4.72
CA GLU A 87 -1.24 13.35 4.34
C GLU A 87 -2.43 12.40 4.37
N LEU A 88 -2.25 11.15 3.90
CA LEU A 88 -3.29 10.11 4.01
C LEU A 88 -3.65 9.80 5.47
N TYR A 89 -2.64 9.70 6.33
CA TYR A 89 -2.86 9.48 7.77
C TYR A 89 -3.63 10.63 8.43
N LYS A 90 -3.24 11.89 8.17
CA LYS A 90 -3.94 13.08 8.68
C LYS A 90 -5.40 13.13 8.23
N ALA A 91 -5.69 12.66 7.03
CA ALA A 91 -7.04 12.60 6.47
C ALA A 91 -7.83 11.35 6.91
N HIS A 92 -7.27 10.53 7.80
CA HIS A 92 -7.84 9.24 8.19
C HIS A 92 -8.19 8.34 6.98
N TYR A 93 -7.41 8.44 5.90
CA TYR A 93 -7.60 7.61 4.71
C TYR A 93 -7.30 6.14 5.03
N PRO A 94 -8.25 5.22 4.80
CA PRO A 94 -8.10 3.86 5.27
C PRO A 94 -7.10 3.06 4.43
N ILE A 95 -6.11 2.49 5.09
CA ILE A 95 -5.18 1.48 4.54
C ILE A 95 -5.25 0.26 5.45
N GLN A 96 -5.70 -0.88 4.90
CA GLN A 96 -5.95 -2.07 5.70
C GLN A 96 -4.71 -2.58 6.40
N GLN A 97 -3.63 -2.71 5.65
CA GLN A 97 -2.33 -3.12 6.17
C GLN A 97 -1.21 -2.73 5.22
N MET A 98 0.01 -2.68 5.77
CA MET A 98 1.22 -2.37 5.03
C MET A 98 2.33 -3.29 5.57
N ARG A 99 2.57 -4.38 4.88
CA ARG A 99 3.54 -5.42 5.25
C ARG A 99 4.51 -5.68 4.12
N LEU A 100 5.74 -6.07 4.47
CA LEU A 100 6.70 -6.50 3.47
C LEU A 100 6.18 -7.75 2.72
N PRO A 101 6.33 -7.83 1.38
CA PRO A 101 5.87 -8.98 0.60
C PRO A 101 6.50 -10.30 1.02
N ASP A 102 7.63 -10.26 1.71
CA ASP A 102 8.33 -11.42 2.30
C ASP A 102 7.48 -12.22 3.28
N VAL A 103 6.54 -11.55 3.98
CA VAL A 103 5.55 -12.18 4.89
C VAL A 103 4.62 -13.13 4.13
N TYR A 104 4.47 -12.89 2.83
CA TYR A 104 3.65 -13.70 1.91
C TYR A 104 4.51 -14.57 0.99
N ASP A 105 5.79 -14.79 1.32
CA ASP A 105 6.76 -15.51 0.50
C ASP A 105 6.95 -14.91 -0.90
N ALA A 106 6.80 -13.59 -1.02
CA ALA A 106 6.79 -12.84 -2.27
C ALA A 106 5.68 -13.28 -3.28
N ASP A 107 4.66 -13.99 -2.81
CA ASP A 107 3.51 -14.41 -3.62
C ASP A 107 2.51 -13.24 -3.77
N ASP A 108 2.38 -12.74 -5.00
CA ASP A 108 1.51 -11.61 -5.33
C ASP A 108 0.03 -11.92 -5.04
N GLU A 109 -0.44 -13.12 -5.37
CA GLU A 109 -1.84 -13.50 -5.16
C GLU A 109 -2.19 -13.53 -3.66
N ARG A 110 -1.29 -14.06 -2.82
CA ARG A 110 -1.48 -14.10 -1.36
C ARG A 110 -1.51 -12.70 -0.75
N GLN A 111 -0.56 -11.82 -1.11
CA GLN A 111 -0.55 -10.46 -0.58
C GLN A 111 -1.75 -9.64 -1.07
N MET A 112 -2.17 -9.80 -2.33
CA MET A 112 -3.33 -9.11 -2.86
C MET A 112 -4.64 -9.56 -2.19
N ARG A 113 -4.81 -10.85 -1.93
CA ARG A 113 -5.96 -11.37 -1.14
C ARG A 113 -6.01 -10.80 0.27
N ALA A 114 -4.87 -10.57 0.87
CA ALA A 114 -4.76 -9.98 2.21
C ALA A 114 -4.99 -8.45 2.21
N ASN A 115 -5.33 -7.84 1.08
CA ASN A 115 -5.47 -6.39 0.93
C ASN A 115 -4.22 -5.62 1.37
N ASN A 116 -3.04 -6.14 1.03
CA ASN A 116 -1.78 -5.54 1.42
C ASN A 116 -1.48 -4.27 0.61
N THR A 117 -0.72 -3.38 1.21
CA THR A 117 -0.10 -2.22 0.55
C THR A 117 1.39 -2.42 0.57
N SER A 118 2.06 -2.40 -0.59
CA SER A 118 3.50 -2.70 -0.70
C SER A 118 4.15 -1.99 -1.88
N CYS A 119 5.50 -2.04 -1.93
CA CYS A 119 6.26 -1.40 -3.01
C CYS A 119 7.28 -2.35 -3.66
N PHE A 120 8.38 -2.67 -2.98
CA PHE A 120 9.47 -3.43 -3.57
C PHE A 120 9.19 -4.94 -3.58
N CYS A 121 9.33 -5.56 -4.76
CA CYS A 121 9.44 -6.99 -4.96
C CYS A 121 10.16 -7.23 -6.29
N TYR A 122 11.33 -7.88 -6.25
CA TYR A 122 12.13 -8.14 -7.47
C TYR A 122 11.50 -9.27 -8.28
N ARG A 123 10.82 -8.92 -9.36
CA ARG A 123 10.15 -9.86 -10.27
C ARG A 123 9.89 -9.24 -11.62
N ASN A 124 9.60 -10.08 -12.59
CA ASN A 124 9.07 -9.63 -13.88
C ASN A 124 7.58 -9.29 -13.78
N ILE A 125 7.10 -8.55 -14.77
CA ILE A 125 5.65 -8.35 -14.98
C ILE A 125 5.03 -9.72 -15.32
N SER A 126 3.88 -10.02 -14.70
CA SER A 126 3.16 -11.28 -14.92
C SER A 126 2.97 -11.57 -16.41
N GLY A 127 3.40 -12.76 -16.87
CA GLY A 127 3.35 -13.19 -18.27
C GLY A 127 4.31 -12.46 -19.21
N SER A 128 5.36 -11.80 -18.70
CA SER A 128 6.34 -11.05 -19.50
C SER A 128 7.78 -11.31 -19.03
N LYS A 129 8.75 -11.10 -19.95
CA LYS A 129 10.18 -11.05 -19.61
C LYS A 129 10.64 -9.67 -19.13
N ASN A 130 9.76 -8.68 -19.17
CA ASN A 130 10.09 -7.31 -18.76
C ASN A 130 10.08 -7.18 -17.23
N LEU A 131 11.08 -6.48 -16.70
CA LEU A 131 11.19 -6.20 -15.27
C LEU A 131 10.07 -5.28 -14.82
N SER A 132 9.43 -5.60 -13.70
CA SER A 132 8.39 -4.77 -13.09
C SER A 132 8.99 -3.48 -12.50
N LYS A 133 8.21 -2.43 -12.41
CA LYS A 133 8.56 -1.22 -11.64
C LYS A 133 8.71 -1.52 -10.13
N HIS A 134 7.99 -2.51 -9.61
CA HIS A 134 8.20 -3.02 -8.25
C HIS A 134 9.60 -3.58 -8.03
N ALA A 135 10.16 -4.24 -9.02
CA ALA A 135 11.54 -4.76 -8.96
C ALA A 135 12.60 -3.66 -8.84
N ARG A 136 12.26 -2.43 -9.14
CA ARG A 136 13.09 -1.24 -8.95
C ARG A 136 12.71 -0.41 -7.72
N GLY A 137 11.69 -0.84 -6.98
CA GLY A 137 11.13 -0.10 -5.85
C GLY A 137 10.49 1.24 -6.25
N LEU A 138 10.00 1.35 -7.49
CA LEU A 138 9.45 2.57 -8.08
C LEU A 138 7.94 2.49 -8.35
N ALA A 139 7.28 1.46 -7.86
CA ALA A 139 5.83 1.33 -7.89
C ALA A 139 5.28 0.93 -6.52
N VAL A 140 4.07 1.38 -6.23
CA VAL A 140 3.35 1.11 -4.98
C VAL A 140 1.96 0.60 -5.32
N ASP A 141 1.56 -0.49 -4.69
CA ASP A 141 0.20 -1.00 -4.75
C ASP A 141 -0.52 -0.70 -3.44
N ILE A 142 -1.74 -0.16 -3.53
CA ILE A 142 -2.53 0.31 -2.39
C ILE A 142 -3.84 -0.47 -2.30
N ASN A 143 -4.12 -1.08 -1.11
CA ASN A 143 -5.37 -1.78 -0.82
C ASN A 143 -5.78 -2.75 -1.94
N THR A 144 -4.92 -3.70 -2.20
CA THR A 144 -4.86 -4.52 -3.43
C THR A 144 -6.10 -5.35 -3.70
N LEU A 145 -6.76 -5.90 -2.66
CA LEU A 145 -7.98 -6.70 -2.81
C LEU A 145 -9.13 -5.89 -3.42
N TYR A 146 -9.29 -4.65 -2.98
CA TYR A 146 -10.39 -3.76 -3.42
C TYR A 146 -10.06 -2.99 -4.70
N ASN A 147 -8.81 -3.06 -5.16
CA ASN A 147 -8.33 -2.36 -6.34
C ASN A 147 -7.63 -3.33 -7.31
N PRO A 148 -8.36 -4.30 -7.88
CA PRO A 148 -7.76 -5.38 -8.64
C PRO A 148 -7.04 -4.94 -9.91
N TYR A 149 -6.08 -5.76 -10.33
CA TYR A 149 -5.59 -5.76 -11.69
C TYR A 149 -6.57 -6.51 -12.60
N VAL A 150 -6.95 -5.90 -13.72
CA VAL A 150 -7.92 -6.45 -14.68
C VAL A 150 -7.35 -6.39 -16.09
N ARG A 151 -7.30 -7.53 -16.76
CA ARG A 151 -6.90 -7.64 -18.17
C ARG A 151 -7.75 -8.64 -18.90
N TYR A 152 -7.61 -8.69 -20.21
CA TYR A 152 -8.29 -9.66 -21.04
C TYR A 152 -7.30 -10.63 -21.65
N SER A 153 -7.65 -11.91 -21.68
CA SER A 153 -6.89 -12.97 -22.32
C SER A 153 -6.81 -12.73 -23.81
N LYS A 154 -5.61 -12.80 -24.39
CA LYS A 154 -5.43 -12.71 -25.83
C LYS A 154 -5.93 -13.95 -26.58
N LYS A 155 -6.08 -15.08 -25.87
CA LYS A 155 -6.46 -16.36 -26.45
C LYS A 155 -7.96 -16.43 -26.74
N ASP A 156 -8.78 -15.96 -25.81
CA ASP A 156 -10.23 -16.19 -25.81
C ASP A 156 -11.05 -14.96 -25.37
N GLY A 157 -10.39 -13.83 -25.11
CA GLY A 157 -11.05 -12.61 -24.64
C GLY A 157 -11.59 -12.66 -23.22
N SER A 158 -11.35 -13.75 -22.48
CA SER A 158 -11.82 -13.88 -21.10
C SER A 158 -11.21 -12.83 -20.18
N GLN A 159 -12.01 -12.33 -19.22
CA GLN A 159 -11.53 -11.39 -18.21
C GLN A 159 -10.69 -12.11 -17.15
N ILE A 160 -9.48 -11.64 -16.95
CA ILE A 160 -8.56 -12.08 -15.90
C ILE A 160 -8.51 -11.01 -14.82
N VAL A 161 -8.76 -11.40 -13.57
CA VAL A 161 -8.78 -10.52 -12.40
C VAL A 161 -7.79 -11.05 -11.37
N GLU A 162 -6.89 -10.20 -10.94
CA GLU A 162 -5.89 -10.50 -9.89
C GLU A 162 -6.05 -9.51 -8.73
N PRO A 163 -6.25 -10.00 -7.48
CA PRO A 163 -6.41 -11.41 -7.10
C PRO A 163 -7.74 -11.99 -7.60
N ALA A 164 -7.80 -13.30 -7.81
CA ALA A 164 -9.00 -13.97 -8.33
C ALA A 164 -10.25 -13.75 -7.46
N THR A 165 -10.07 -13.52 -6.17
CA THR A 165 -11.12 -13.21 -5.18
C THR A 165 -11.72 -11.81 -5.33
N ALA A 166 -11.10 -10.93 -6.12
CA ALA A 166 -11.50 -9.53 -6.27
C ALA A 166 -12.52 -9.28 -7.40
N LYS A 167 -13.08 -10.32 -8.03
CA LYS A 167 -14.03 -10.18 -9.16
C LYS A 167 -15.17 -9.21 -8.88
N LYS A 168 -15.72 -9.21 -7.67
CA LYS A 168 -16.82 -8.31 -7.25
C LYS A 168 -16.41 -6.82 -7.27
N TYR A 169 -15.13 -6.51 -7.15
CA TYR A 169 -14.60 -5.14 -7.11
C TYR A 169 -14.23 -4.60 -8.50
N VAL A 170 -14.41 -5.38 -9.56
CA VAL A 170 -14.23 -4.94 -10.95
C VAL A 170 -15.30 -3.93 -11.37
N ASN A 171 -16.53 -4.07 -10.83
CA ASN A 171 -17.58 -3.07 -11.03
C ASN A 171 -17.27 -1.80 -10.24
N ARG A 172 -16.59 -0.85 -10.88
CA ARG A 172 -16.18 0.42 -10.25
C ARG A 172 -17.33 1.42 -10.05
N ALA A 173 -18.54 1.15 -10.59
CA ALA A 173 -19.75 1.91 -10.30
C ALA A 173 -20.33 1.55 -8.93
N ALA A 174 -20.14 0.31 -8.46
CA ALA A 174 -20.58 -0.11 -7.13
C ALA A 174 -19.84 0.65 -6.02
N ASP A 175 -20.51 0.86 -4.90
CA ASP A 175 -19.89 1.44 -3.71
C ASP A 175 -19.31 0.33 -2.82
N PHE A 176 -18.05 0.51 -2.41
CA PHE A 176 -17.33 -0.38 -1.51
C PHE A 176 -16.11 0.32 -0.88
N PRO A 177 -15.65 -0.13 0.30
CA PRO A 177 -14.53 0.49 0.99
C PRO A 177 -13.22 0.36 0.20
N TYR A 178 -12.26 1.22 0.52
CA TYR A 178 -10.91 1.25 -0.06
C TYR A 178 -10.83 1.47 -1.59
N LYS A 179 -11.94 1.79 -2.26
CA LYS A 179 -12.00 2.02 -3.70
C LYS A 179 -11.21 3.26 -4.11
N ILE A 180 -10.20 3.09 -4.96
CA ILE A 180 -9.43 4.20 -5.54
C ILE A 180 -10.09 4.66 -6.83
N THR A 181 -10.33 5.96 -6.95
CA THR A 181 -10.88 6.63 -8.14
C THR A 181 -10.07 7.89 -8.45
N ARG A 182 -10.35 8.56 -9.58
CA ARG A 182 -9.70 9.84 -9.93
C ARG A 182 -10.04 10.98 -8.95
N ASN A 183 -11.15 10.88 -8.23
CA ASN A 183 -11.57 11.87 -7.24
C ASN A 183 -11.03 11.58 -5.84
N ASP A 184 -10.42 10.42 -5.67
CA ASP A 184 -9.89 9.91 -4.41
C ASP A 184 -8.64 10.70 -3.95
N LEU A 185 -8.49 10.90 -2.64
CA LEU A 185 -7.35 11.61 -2.07
C LEU A 185 -6.02 10.90 -2.38
N CYS A 186 -6.01 9.56 -2.28
CA CYS A 186 -4.81 8.77 -2.59
C CYS A 186 -4.35 9.01 -4.02
N TYR A 187 -5.27 8.93 -5.01
CA TYR A 187 -4.96 9.25 -6.40
C TYR A 187 -4.36 10.65 -6.54
N LYS A 188 -5.03 11.67 -5.99
CA LYS A 188 -4.59 13.08 -6.10
C LYS A 188 -3.18 13.30 -5.54
N LEU A 189 -2.88 12.70 -4.40
CA LEU A 189 -1.57 12.80 -3.77
C LEU A 189 -0.50 12.09 -4.60
N PHE A 190 -0.71 10.87 -5.03
CA PHE A 190 0.27 10.17 -5.87
C PHE A 190 0.56 10.92 -7.18
N ILE A 191 -0.47 11.44 -7.86
CA ILE A 191 -0.27 12.27 -9.07
C ILE A 191 0.54 13.53 -8.76
N LYS A 192 0.21 14.24 -7.67
CA LYS A 192 0.94 15.44 -7.22
C LYS A 192 2.44 15.16 -7.00
N TYR A 193 2.78 13.98 -6.51
CA TYR A 193 4.17 13.60 -6.23
C TYR A 193 4.89 12.90 -7.40
N GLY A 194 4.31 12.91 -8.60
CA GLY A 194 4.96 12.47 -9.83
C GLY A 194 4.80 10.99 -10.15
N PHE A 195 3.72 10.39 -9.69
CA PHE A 195 3.33 9.01 -10.05
C PHE A 195 2.27 9.03 -11.15
N SER A 196 2.19 7.97 -11.93
CA SER A 196 1.05 7.65 -12.79
C SER A 196 0.23 6.52 -12.17
N TRP A 197 -1.05 6.42 -12.54
CA TRP A 197 -1.97 5.41 -12.01
C TRP A 197 -2.35 4.37 -13.04
N GLY A 198 -2.21 3.08 -12.71
CA GLY A 198 -2.55 1.96 -13.58
C GLY A 198 -4.04 1.84 -13.91
N GLY A 199 -4.94 2.36 -13.06
CA GLY A 199 -6.36 2.44 -13.36
C GLY A 199 -6.71 3.35 -14.55
N ALA A 200 -5.76 4.21 -14.99
CA ALA A 200 -5.90 5.04 -16.18
C ALA A 200 -5.45 4.35 -17.47
N TRP A 201 -4.77 3.20 -17.42
CA TRP A 201 -4.27 2.51 -18.62
C TRP A 201 -5.42 2.11 -19.58
N LYS A 202 -5.14 2.03 -20.88
CA LYS A 202 -6.16 1.78 -21.90
C LYS A 202 -6.55 0.31 -22.03
N ASN A 203 -5.57 -0.58 -22.22
CA ASN A 203 -5.77 -1.98 -22.59
C ASN A 203 -5.91 -2.95 -21.41
N LYS A 204 -5.66 -2.46 -20.22
CA LYS A 204 -5.76 -3.16 -18.94
C LYS A 204 -5.99 -2.13 -17.86
N LYS A 205 -6.46 -2.55 -16.71
CA LYS A 205 -6.65 -1.68 -15.55
C LYS A 205 -5.92 -2.26 -14.36
N ASP A 206 -5.11 -1.45 -13.72
CA ASP A 206 -4.45 -1.80 -12.47
C ASP A 206 -4.81 -0.76 -11.41
N TYR A 207 -5.92 -1.01 -10.74
CA TYR A 207 -6.51 0.00 -9.86
C TYR A 207 -5.72 0.23 -8.57
N GLN A 208 -4.88 -0.74 -8.15
CA GLN A 208 -4.00 -0.63 -6.99
C GLN A 208 -2.72 0.15 -7.30
N HIS A 209 -2.26 0.13 -8.57
CA HIS A 209 -0.90 0.42 -8.99
C HIS A 209 -0.63 1.89 -9.23
N PHE A 210 0.39 2.42 -8.55
CA PHE A 210 0.98 3.74 -8.79
C PHE A 210 2.46 3.58 -9.12
N GLU A 211 2.92 4.05 -10.28
CA GLU A 211 4.33 3.99 -10.67
C GLU A 211 4.93 5.38 -10.84
N PHE A 212 6.16 5.56 -10.34
CA PHE A 212 6.89 6.82 -10.44
C PHE A 212 7.38 7.05 -11.87
N ILE A 213 7.07 8.25 -12.41
CA ILE A 213 7.40 8.65 -13.78
C ILE A 213 8.40 9.80 -13.85
N GLY A 214 8.92 10.27 -12.70
CA GLY A 214 10.03 11.20 -12.69
C GLY A 214 9.67 12.66 -13.02
N ARG A 215 8.48 13.14 -12.58
CA ARG A 215 8.11 14.57 -12.67
C ARG A 215 8.32 15.30 -11.37
#